data_ae108a3f7d43ed9b179ba024b885f496
#
_entry.id   ae108a3f7d43ed9b179ba024b885f496
#
_cell.length_a   1.000
_cell.length_b   1.000
_cell.length_c   1.000
_cell.angle_alpha   90.00
_cell.angle_beta   90.00
_cell.angle_gamma   90.00
#
_symmetry.space_group_name_H-M   'P 1'
#
loop_
_entity.id
_entity.type
_entity.pdbx_description
1 polymer ?
#
loop_
_entity_poly.entity_id
_entity_poly.type
_entity_poly.pdbx_seq_one_letter_code
_entity_poly.pdbx_strand_id
1 'polypeptide(L)'
;MEKGVPIRSLSRGIAVLQAINRGGSLSMMQIARTSQVPYPTACRIVQTLVFEGLIEREPARKRYRPTALIQTLAHGFQGHAALVRAARPHIVELTRRVGWPISLATHVGHSMVIRDSTHALTALTFNHYFPGYTLPVLECAAGLVYLANLPDDERDALLQSLKLLRSTTAAHIITLLEKEGLAEEIRTQAYATRGNNRFTANPGKTSSIAVPIFGNCHVAGTLTLAFFSSAIKMDDAVRQFVEPLKAATRAIEAELLRDAAAEARPNAPDNSGKSLHGAA
;
A
#
# COMPACT_ATOMS: atom_id res chain seq x y z
N MET A 1 -22.75 -13.88 6.79
CA MET A 1 -21.93 -13.94 8.02
C MET A 1 -22.48 -12.92 9.01
N GLU A 2 -22.92 -13.35 10.19
CA GLU A 2 -23.31 -12.44 11.26
C GLU A 2 -22.14 -11.51 11.59
N LYS A 3 -22.41 -10.20 11.67
CA LYS A 3 -21.42 -9.20 12.08
C LYS A 3 -21.16 -9.35 13.58
N GLY A 4 -20.18 -10.16 13.95
CA GLY A 4 -19.71 -10.23 15.33
C GLY A 4 -19.23 -8.85 15.80
N VAL A 5 -19.48 -8.52 17.06
CA VAL A 5 -18.98 -7.27 17.67
C VAL A 5 -17.46 -7.38 17.80
N PRO A 6 -16.68 -6.42 17.27
CA PRO A 6 -15.22 -6.47 17.37
C PRO A 6 -14.73 -6.51 18.82
N ILE A 7 -13.76 -7.37 19.12
CA ILE A 7 -13.13 -7.44 20.45
C ILE A 7 -12.22 -6.21 20.60
N ARG A 8 -12.65 -5.24 21.42
CA ARG A 8 -11.95 -3.95 21.61
C ARG A 8 -10.48 -4.10 22.04
N SER A 9 -10.18 -5.09 22.88
CA SER A 9 -8.79 -5.34 23.32
C SER A 9 -7.90 -5.79 22.17
N LEU A 10 -8.39 -6.65 21.30
CA LEU A 10 -7.67 -7.09 20.11
C LEU A 10 -7.44 -5.94 19.14
N SER A 11 -8.46 -5.14 18.84
CA SER A 11 -8.33 -3.97 17.96
C SER A 11 -7.28 -2.97 18.48
N ARG A 12 -7.28 -2.71 19.81
CA ARG A 12 -6.27 -1.86 20.45
C ARG A 12 -4.88 -2.48 20.43
N GLY A 13 -4.78 -3.80 20.59
CA GLY A 13 -3.49 -4.53 20.47
C GLY A 13 -2.90 -4.38 19.09
N ILE A 14 -3.70 -4.58 18.05
CA ILE A 14 -3.30 -4.38 16.65
C ILE A 14 -2.86 -2.94 16.41
N ALA A 15 -3.60 -1.93 16.90
CA ALA A 15 -3.26 -0.52 16.73
C ALA A 15 -1.90 -0.17 17.39
N VAL A 16 -1.63 -0.70 18.59
CA VAL A 16 -0.34 -0.52 19.30
C VAL A 16 0.80 -1.19 18.52
N LEU A 17 0.62 -2.43 18.08
CA LEU A 17 1.61 -3.15 17.29
C LEU A 17 1.94 -2.42 15.98
N GLN A 18 0.92 -1.95 15.27
CA GLN A 18 1.09 -1.15 14.05
C GLN A 18 1.83 0.17 14.31
N ALA A 19 1.52 0.86 15.42
CA ALA A 19 2.20 2.10 15.79
C ALA A 19 3.70 1.88 16.01
N ILE A 20 4.08 0.83 16.74
CA ILE A 20 5.48 0.47 16.99
C ILE A 20 6.17 0.05 15.70
N ASN A 21 5.52 -0.79 14.88
CA ASN A 21 6.07 -1.27 13.63
C ASN A 21 6.35 -0.12 12.64
N ARG A 22 5.46 0.87 12.57
CA ARG A 22 5.63 2.07 11.73
C ARG A 22 6.71 3.02 12.24
N GLY A 23 6.78 3.21 13.57
CA GLY A 23 7.71 4.15 14.20
C GLY A 23 9.11 3.60 14.44
N GLY A 24 9.31 2.30 14.27
CA GLY A 24 10.56 1.58 14.50
C GLY A 24 10.95 1.53 15.98
N SER A 25 11.29 2.65 16.60
CA SER A 25 11.64 2.77 18.02
C SER A 25 10.82 3.90 18.65
N LEU A 26 9.92 3.57 19.58
CA LEU A 26 9.01 4.51 20.22
C LEU A 26 9.03 4.42 21.74
N SER A 27 8.91 5.57 22.41
CA SER A 27 8.63 5.62 23.85
C SER A 27 7.17 5.26 24.14
N MET A 28 6.85 4.87 25.39
CA MET A 28 5.47 4.56 25.80
C MET A 28 4.47 5.70 25.49
N MET A 29 4.88 6.95 25.71
CA MET A 29 4.04 8.11 25.43
C MET A 29 3.76 8.24 23.91
N GLN A 30 4.78 8.04 23.07
CA GLN A 30 4.62 8.06 21.61
C GLN A 30 3.72 6.91 21.15
N ILE A 31 3.87 5.71 21.70
CA ILE A 31 3.03 4.55 21.40
C ILE A 31 1.55 4.87 21.70
N ALA A 32 1.25 5.33 22.92
CA ALA A 32 -0.11 5.66 23.32
C ALA A 32 -0.74 6.73 22.42
N ARG A 33 0.03 7.79 22.11
CA ARG A 33 -0.42 8.89 21.23
C ARG A 33 -0.66 8.42 19.80
N THR A 34 0.30 7.68 19.22
CA THR A 34 0.24 7.25 17.80
C THR A 34 -0.85 6.20 17.59
N SER A 35 -1.04 5.28 18.54
CA SER A 35 -2.09 4.26 18.50
C SER A 35 -3.47 4.78 18.90
N GLN A 36 -3.57 5.99 19.43
CA GLN A 36 -4.78 6.56 20.03
C GLN A 36 -5.39 5.68 21.13
N VAL A 37 -4.56 4.94 21.85
CA VAL A 37 -4.96 4.08 22.96
C VAL A 37 -4.63 4.77 24.28
N PRO A 38 -5.53 4.79 25.28
CA PRO A 38 -5.23 5.36 26.59
C PRO A 38 -3.96 4.78 27.20
N TYR A 39 -3.10 5.64 27.78
CA TYR A 39 -1.78 5.27 28.28
C TYR A 39 -1.74 4.01 29.16
N PRO A 40 -2.64 3.83 30.19
CA PRO A 40 -2.64 2.62 30.99
C PRO A 40 -2.94 1.35 30.19
N THR A 41 -3.82 1.45 29.20
CA THR A 41 -4.15 0.34 28.30
C THR A 41 -2.97 0.03 27.36
N ALA A 42 -2.33 1.06 26.81
CA ALA A 42 -1.15 0.89 25.98
C ALA A 42 0.00 0.20 26.75
N CYS A 43 0.22 0.56 28.04
CA CYS A 43 1.20 -0.09 28.88
C CYS A 43 0.96 -1.61 29.01
N ARG A 44 -0.29 -2.02 29.27
CA ARG A 44 -0.64 -3.44 29.40
C ARG A 44 -0.45 -4.20 28.08
N ILE A 45 -0.86 -3.58 26.96
CA ILE A 45 -0.67 -4.17 25.62
C ILE A 45 0.82 -4.31 25.32
N VAL A 46 1.63 -3.29 25.57
CA VAL A 46 3.09 -3.34 25.35
C VAL A 46 3.72 -4.44 26.19
N GLN A 47 3.32 -4.60 27.46
CA GLN A 47 3.80 -5.70 28.31
C GLN A 47 3.47 -7.07 27.70
N THR A 48 2.25 -7.25 27.20
CA THR A 48 1.85 -8.48 26.50
C THR A 48 2.69 -8.71 25.25
N LEU A 49 2.87 -7.69 24.41
CA LEU A 49 3.66 -7.81 23.17
C LEU A 49 5.14 -8.11 23.44
N VAL A 50 5.70 -7.62 24.55
CA VAL A 50 7.05 -7.98 25.02
C VAL A 50 7.06 -9.44 25.49
N PHE A 51 6.07 -9.86 26.28
CA PHE A 51 5.96 -11.24 26.75
C PHE A 51 5.84 -12.23 25.57
N GLU A 52 5.07 -11.90 24.56
CA GLU A 52 4.94 -12.68 23.32
C GLU A 52 6.17 -12.58 22.40
N GLY A 53 7.16 -11.76 22.73
CA GLY A 53 8.39 -11.62 21.95
C GLY A 53 8.24 -10.83 20.65
N LEU A 54 7.07 -10.24 20.37
CA LEU A 54 6.82 -9.47 19.14
C LEU A 54 7.53 -8.13 19.13
N ILE A 55 7.77 -7.56 20.31
CA ILE A 55 8.53 -6.34 20.50
C ILE A 55 9.53 -6.54 21.65
N GLU A 56 10.57 -5.71 21.67
CA GLU A 56 11.52 -5.69 22.76
C GLU A 56 11.74 -4.26 23.29
N ARG A 57 12.17 -4.16 24.55
CA ARG A 57 12.61 -2.91 25.14
C ARG A 57 14.09 -2.71 24.85
N GLU A 58 14.46 -1.55 24.31
CA GLU A 58 15.87 -1.21 24.08
C GLU A 58 16.64 -1.11 25.41
N PRO A 59 17.81 -1.77 25.55
CA PRO A 59 18.55 -1.81 26.80
C PRO A 59 18.96 -0.43 27.33
N ALA A 60 19.40 0.46 26.43
CA ALA A 60 19.95 1.78 26.77
C ALA A 60 18.88 2.89 26.83
N ARG A 61 17.66 2.64 26.38
CA ARG A 61 16.62 3.66 26.24
C ARG A 61 15.26 3.10 26.70
N LYS A 62 14.41 3.95 27.28
CA LYS A 62 13.01 3.55 27.63
C LYS A 62 12.13 3.56 26.37
N ARG A 63 12.55 2.83 25.32
CA ARG A 63 11.87 2.73 24.03
C ARG A 63 11.62 1.27 23.69
N TYR A 64 10.66 1.04 22.80
CA TYR A 64 10.25 -0.29 22.35
C TYR A 64 10.39 -0.36 20.81
N ARG A 65 10.88 -1.48 20.32
CA ARG A 65 11.06 -1.74 18.89
C ARG A 65 10.52 -3.12 18.50
N PRO A 66 10.19 -3.34 17.22
CA PRO A 66 9.80 -4.65 16.72
C PRO A 66 10.97 -5.64 16.81
N THR A 67 10.66 -6.92 17.03
CA THR A 67 11.61 -8.03 16.85
C THR A 67 11.41 -8.66 15.46
N ALA A 68 12.34 -9.57 15.09
CA ALA A 68 12.21 -10.36 13.86
C ALA A 68 10.96 -11.26 13.86
N LEU A 69 10.40 -11.60 15.02
CA LEU A 69 9.20 -12.44 15.13
C LEU A 69 7.98 -11.83 14.42
N ILE A 70 7.91 -10.49 14.28
CA ILE A 70 6.84 -9.84 13.52
C ILE A 70 6.79 -10.32 12.06
N GLN A 71 7.92 -10.67 11.47
CA GLN A 71 7.96 -11.18 10.09
C GLN A 71 7.20 -12.50 9.93
N THR A 72 7.15 -13.31 10.98
CA THR A 72 6.42 -14.59 10.96
C THR A 72 4.91 -14.40 10.83
N LEU A 73 4.37 -13.28 11.34
CA LEU A 73 2.95 -12.95 11.22
C LEU A 73 2.53 -12.66 9.76
N ALA A 74 3.49 -12.31 8.90
CA ALA A 74 3.26 -12.05 7.49
C ALA A 74 3.65 -13.24 6.60
N HIS A 75 4.23 -14.32 7.14
CA HIS A 75 4.79 -15.42 6.35
C HIS A 75 3.76 -16.12 5.44
N GLY A 76 2.53 -16.24 5.89
CA GLY A 76 1.44 -16.82 5.08
C GLY A 76 0.91 -15.90 3.97
N PHE A 77 1.31 -14.62 3.97
CA PHE A 77 0.85 -13.64 2.99
C PHE A 77 1.90 -13.45 1.88
N GLN A 78 1.80 -14.25 0.82
CA GLN A 78 2.72 -14.16 -0.32
C GLN A 78 2.17 -13.32 -1.50
N GLY A 79 0.98 -12.75 -1.36
CA GLY A 79 0.18 -12.20 -2.45
C GLY A 79 0.75 -11.01 -3.23
N HIS A 80 1.82 -10.33 -2.78
CA HIS A 80 2.34 -9.13 -3.46
C HIS A 80 3.87 -9.08 -3.60
N ALA A 81 4.58 -10.16 -3.24
CA ALA A 81 6.05 -10.18 -3.31
C ALA A 81 6.56 -9.99 -4.74
N ALA A 82 5.93 -10.66 -5.72
CA ALA A 82 6.26 -10.53 -7.13
C ALA A 82 6.02 -9.09 -7.63
N LEU A 83 4.88 -8.49 -7.28
CA LEU A 83 4.56 -7.11 -7.65
C LEU A 83 5.57 -6.11 -7.07
N VAL A 84 5.95 -6.25 -5.79
CA VAL A 84 6.95 -5.37 -5.16
C VAL A 84 8.31 -5.54 -5.82
N ARG A 85 8.72 -6.78 -6.09
CA ARG A 85 10.00 -7.08 -6.77
C ARG A 85 10.05 -6.47 -8.16
N ALA A 86 9.01 -6.66 -8.97
CA ALA A 86 8.91 -6.09 -10.31
C ALA A 86 8.84 -4.55 -10.27
N ALA A 87 8.13 -3.95 -9.32
CA ALA A 87 7.95 -2.51 -9.27
C ALA A 87 9.19 -1.75 -8.78
N ARG A 88 9.98 -2.34 -7.85
CA ARG A 88 11.08 -1.63 -7.17
C ARG A 88 12.07 -0.93 -8.09
N PRO A 89 12.68 -1.56 -9.12
CA PRO A 89 13.62 -0.89 -10.00
C PRO A 89 12.98 0.30 -10.72
N HIS A 90 11.76 0.16 -11.22
CA HIS A 90 11.06 1.18 -11.98
C HIS A 90 10.66 2.40 -11.15
N ILE A 91 10.18 2.20 -9.90
CA ILE A 91 9.84 3.33 -9.03
C ILE A 91 11.08 4.08 -8.55
N VAL A 92 12.21 3.39 -8.35
CA VAL A 92 13.49 4.02 -8.00
C VAL A 92 14.00 4.87 -9.17
N GLU A 93 14.02 4.31 -10.38
CA GLU A 93 14.44 5.00 -11.60
C GLU A 93 13.56 6.23 -11.86
N LEU A 94 12.24 6.06 -11.79
CA LEU A 94 11.31 7.16 -12.00
C LEU A 94 11.51 8.27 -10.96
N THR A 95 11.69 7.92 -9.67
CA THR A 95 11.96 8.90 -8.63
C THR A 95 13.23 9.70 -8.88
N ARG A 96 14.31 9.05 -9.31
CA ARG A 96 15.56 9.74 -9.68
C ARG A 96 15.37 10.74 -10.80
N ARG A 97 14.52 10.40 -11.78
CA ARG A 97 14.25 11.25 -12.95
C ARG A 97 13.34 12.42 -12.63
N VAL A 98 12.27 12.21 -11.83
CA VAL A 98 11.26 13.25 -11.56
C VAL A 98 11.50 14.02 -10.27
N GLY A 99 12.32 13.50 -9.36
CA GLY A 99 12.61 14.10 -8.06
C GLY A 99 11.56 13.84 -6.98
N TRP A 100 10.33 13.48 -7.35
CA TRP A 100 9.21 13.25 -6.42
C TRP A 100 9.12 11.79 -5.99
N PRO A 101 8.62 11.53 -4.76
CA PRO A 101 8.44 10.17 -4.27
C PRO A 101 7.32 9.43 -5.01
N ILE A 102 7.56 8.15 -5.25
CA ILE A 102 6.62 7.22 -5.85
C ILE A 102 6.27 6.15 -4.81
N SER A 103 5.00 5.80 -4.74
CA SER A 103 4.50 4.72 -3.88
C SER A 103 3.79 3.67 -4.71
N LEU A 104 4.04 2.40 -4.40
CA LEU A 104 3.26 1.25 -4.84
C LEU A 104 2.22 0.92 -3.77
N ALA A 105 0.96 0.84 -4.13
CA ALA A 105 -0.11 0.48 -3.20
C ALA A 105 -1.02 -0.60 -3.76
N THR A 106 -1.63 -1.39 -2.87
CA THR A 106 -2.65 -2.39 -3.18
C THR A 106 -3.86 -2.21 -2.30
N HIS A 107 -5.00 -2.68 -2.74
CA HIS A 107 -6.24 -2.61 -1.98
C HIS A 107 -6.30 -3.68 -0.87
N VAL A 108 -6.78 -3.30 0.31
CA VAL A 108 -7.09 -4.22 1.43
C VAL A 108 -8.29 -3.68 2.21
N GLY A 109 -9.39 -4.38 2.18
CA GLY A 109 -10.61 -3.98 2.88
C GLY A 109 -11.15 -2.62 2.39
N HIS A 110 -11.12 -1.61 3.22
CA HIS A 110 -11.59 -0.24 2.88
C HIS A 110 -10.42 0.74 2.63
N SER A 111 -9.21 0.23 2.41
CA SER A 111 -8.00 1.05 2.35
C SER A 111 -7.07 0.64 1.22
N MET A 112 -6.31 1.60 0.73
CA MET A 112 -5.09 1.36 -0.03
C MET A 112 -3.92 1.22 0.94
N VAL A 113 -3.14 0.15 0.79
CA VAL A 113 -1.97 -0.13 1.63
C VAL A 113 -0.71 0.03 0.81
N ILE A 114 0.20 0.88 1.25
CA ILE A 114 1.50 1.05 0.60
C ILE A 114 2.33 -0.21 0.80
N ARG A 115 2.80 -0.79 -0.29
CA ARG A 115 3.66 -1.99 -0.32
C ARG A 115 5.13 -1.63 -0.45
N ASP A 116 5.41 -0.59 -1.22
CA ASP A 116 6.76 -0.04 -1.37
C ASP A 116 6.71 1.46 -1.64
N SER A 117 7.81 2.15 -1.37
CA SER A 117 7.89 3.60 -1.51
C SER A 117 9.32 4.08 -1.65
N THR A 118 9.49 5.15 -2.42
CA THR A 118 10.78 5.82 -2.62
C THR A 118 10.95 7.09 -1.78
N HIS A 119 10.11 7.31 -0.77
CA HIS A 119 10.16 8.51 0.08
C HIS A 119 11.53 8.72 0.75
N ALA A 120 12.23 7.65 1.09
CA ALA A 120 13.57 7.73 1.66
C ALA A 120 14.67 8.09 0.65
N LEU A 121 14.36 8.12 -0.66
CA LEU A 121 15.32 8.35 -1.74
C LEU A 121 15.27 9.78 -2.29
N THR A 122 14.41 10.64 -1.77
CA THR A 122 14.27 12.03 -2.21
C THR A 122 14.12 12.97 -1.03
N ALA A 123 14.65 14.20 -1.18
CA ALA A 123 14.44 15.28 -0.22
C ALA A 123 13.03 15.91 -0.34
N LEU A 124 12.37 15.74 -1.48
CA LEU A 124 11.00 16.21 -1.73
C LEU A 124 9.98 15.22 -1.17
N THR A 125 10.04 14.93 0.12
CA THR A 125 9.26 13.88 0.77
C THR A 125 8.40 14.40 1.91
N PHE A 126 7.35 13.65 2.17
CA PHE A 126 6.48 13.77 3.34
C PHE A 126 6.77 12.59 4.25
N ASN A 127 7.30 12.77 5.37
CA ASN A 127 7.97 11.79 6.24
C ASN A 127 7.22 10.49 6.62
N HIS A 128 6.12 10.08 5.97
CA HIS A 128 5.30 8.98 6.51
C HIS A 128 4.73 7.97 5.49
N TYR A 129 5.15 7.99 4.24
CA TYR A 129 4.68 7.02 3.24
C TYR A 129 5.59 5.79 3.16
N PHE A 130 5.63 5.00 4.22
CA PHE A 130 6.40 3.75 4.29
C PHE A 130 5.50 2.52 4.04
N PRO A 131 6.07 1.36 3.73
CA PRO A 131 5.31 0.12 3.61
C PRO A 131 4.44 -0.16 4.84
N GLY A 132 3.18 -0.54 4.61
CA GLY A 132 2.16 -0.72 5.63
C GLY A 132 1.36 0.55 5.99
N TYR A 133 1.70 1.73 5.46
CA TYR A 133 0.86 2.90 5.60
C TYR A 133 -0.45 2.72 4.82
N THR A 134 -1.57 3.15 5.43
CA THR A 134 -2.90 2.98 4.87
C THR A 134 -3.57 4.31 4.57
N LEU A 135 -4.28 4.38 3.46
CA LEU A 135 -5.09 5.51 3.04
C LEU A 135 -6.52 5.03 2.77
N PRO A 136 -7.57 5.75 3.19
CA PRO A 136 -8.94 5.40 2.82
C PRO A 136 -9.11 5.36 1.30
N VAL A 137 -9.74 4.29 0.80
CA VAL A 137 -9.85 4.04 -0.65
C VAL A 137 -10.59 5.14 -1.41
N LEU A 138 -11.62 5.76 -0.81
CA LEU A 138 -12.37 6.86 -1.42
C LEU A 138 -11.65 8.23 -1.38
N GLU A 139 -10.54 8.34 -0.65
CA GLU A 139 -9.95 9.64 -0.32
C GLU A 139 -8.51 9.79 -0.80
N CYS A 140 -8.04 8.88 -1.65
CA CYS A 140 -6.71 8.96 -2.28
C CYS A 140 -6.79 8.64 -3.78
N ALA A 141 -5.89 9.20 -4.57
CA ALA A 141 -5.83 8.97 -6.02
C ALA A 141 -5.69 7.47 -6.36
N ALA A 142 -4.86 6.73 -5.60
CA ALA A 142 -4.70 5.28 -5.75
C ALA A 142 -6.02 4.52 -5.64
N GLY A 143 -6.84 4.88 -4.65
CA GLY A 143 -8.12 4.25 -4.44
C GLY A 143 -9.15 4.57 -5.52
N LEU A 144 -9.16 5.81 -6.03
CA LEU A 144 -10.02 6.19 -7.14
C LEU A 144 -9.67 5.41 -8.43
N VAL A 145 -8.38 5.27 -8.73
CA VAL A 145 -7.91 4.43 -9.85
C VAL A 145 -8.31 2.98 -9.66
N TYR A 146 -8.13 2.44 -8.46
CA TYR A 146 -8.50 1.06 -8.15
C TYR A 146 -10.00 0.84 -8.36
N LEU A 147 -10.84 1.66 -7.75
CA LEU A 147 -12.30 1.56 -7.85
C LEU A 147 -12.81 1.71 -9.29
N ALA A 148 -12.25 2.65 -10.06
CA ALA A 148 -12.64 2.87 -11.43
C ALA A 148 -12.36 1.67 -12.34
N ASN A 149 -11.30 0.89 -12.06
CA ASN A 149 -10.87 -0.24 -12.87
C ASN A 149 -11.34 -1.60 -12.35
N LEU A 150 -12.13 -1.65 -11.28
CA LEU A 150 -12.82 -2.87 -10.87
C LEU A 150 -13.94 -3.23 -11.87
N PRO A 151 -14.29 -4.53 -12.02
CA PRO A 151 -15.55 -4.95 -12.58
C PRO A 151 -16.72 -4.24 -11.89
N ASP A 152 -17.77 -3.93 -12.62
CA ASP A 152 -18.86 -3.08 -12.12
C ASP A 152 -19.56 -3.69 -10.88
N ASP A 153 -19.77 -5.01 -10.88
CA ASP A 153 -20.36 -5.75 -9.76
C ASP A 153 -19.47 -5.74 -8.51
N GLU A 154 -18.16 -5.91 -8.65
CA GLU A 154 -17.20 -5.83 -7.55
C GLU A 154 -17.11 -4.41 -6.99
N ARG A 155 -17.07 -3.40 -7.88
CA ARG A 155 -17.10 -2.00 -7.49
C ARG A 155 -18.33 -1.66 -6.69
N ASP A 156 -19.52 -2.05 -7.19
CA ASP A 156 -20.79 -1.76 -6.54
C ASP A 156 -20.89 -2.42 -5.16
N ALA A 157 -20.45 -3.67 -5.04
CA ALA A 157 -20.40 -4.37 -3.75
C ALA A 157 -19.47 -3.66 -2.75
N LEU A 158 -18.29 -3.19 -3.20
CA LEU A 158 -17.37 -2.44 -2.36
C LEU A 158 -17.95 -1.08 -1.97
N LEU A 159 -18.55 -0.33 -2.90
CA LEU A 159 -19.19 0.95 -2.62
C LEU A 159 -20.33 0.82 -1.62
N GLN A 160 -21.15 -0.24 -1.70
CA GLN A 160 -22.19 -0.51 -0.69
C GLN A 160 -21.60 -0.73 0.70
N SER A 161 -20.49 -1.46 0.80
CA SER A 161 -19.82 -1.65 2.09
C SER A 161 -19.25 -0.35 2.67
N LEU A 162 -18.74 0.54 1.79
CA LEU A 162 -18.17 1.84 2.16
C LEU A 162 -19.25 2.85 2.60
N LYS A 163 -20.47 2.77 2.07
CA LYS A 163 -21.61 3.59 2.52
C LYS A 163 -21.91 3.43 4.01
N LEU A 164 -21.62 2.24 4.56
CA LEU A 164 -21.83 1.96 5.99
C LEU A 164 -20.87 2.75 6.91
N LEU A 165 -19.78 3.31 6.39
CA LEU A 165 -18.77 4.05 7.17
C LEU A 165 -19.19 5.49 7.53
N ARG A 166 -20.34 5.98 7.06
CA ARG A 166 -20.95 7.28 7.38
C ARG A 166 -20.02 8.51 7.29
N SER A 167 -19.13 8.56 6.31
CA SER A 167 -18.30 9.75 6.03
C SER A 167 -19.01 10.64 5.00
N THR A 168 -19.15 11.95 5.27
CA THR A 168 -19.73 12.90 4.31
C THR A 168 -18.93 13.03 3.02
N THR A 169 -17.59 13.05 3.12
CA THR A 169 -16.69 13.07 1.94
C THR A 169 -16.81 11.78 1.13
N ALA A 170 -16.94 10.63 1.81
CA ALA A 170 -17.16 9.34 1.16
C ALA A 170 -18.48 9.34 0.37
N ALA A 171 -19.55 9.89 0.91
CA ALA A 171 -20.85 9.95 0.25
C ALA A 171 -20.80 10.71 -1.09
N HIS A 172 -20.09 11.85 -1.12
CA HIS A 172 -19.94 12.63 -2.36
C HIS A 172 -19.15 11.85 -3.42
N ILE A 173 -18.01 11.26 -3.08
CA ILE A 173 -17.20 10.48 -4.02
C ILE A 173 -17.96 9.25 -4.54
N ILE A 174 -18.72 8.58 -3.67
CA ILE A 174 -19.58 7.47 -4.09
C ILE A 174 -20.59 7.93 -5.14
N THR A 175 -21.24 9.09 -4.93
CA THR A 175 -22.18 9.64 -5.91
C THR A 175 -21.50 9.91 -7.26
N LEU A 176 -20.31 10.49 -7.26
CA LEU A 176 -19.53 10.72 -8.49
C LEU A 176 -19.21 9.41 -9.23
N LEU A 177 -18.83 8.37 -8.50
CA LEU A 177 -18.50 7.06 -9.07
C LEU A 177 -19.74 6.31 -9.62
N GLU A 178 -20.88 6.41 -8.93
CA GLU A 178 -22.10 5.68 -9.29
C GLU A 178 -22.94 6.39 -10.37
N LYS A 179 -22.98 7.73 -10.37
CA LYS A 179 -23.99 8.49 -11.13
C LYS A 179 -23.42 9.54 -12.09
N GLU A 180 -22.21 10.03 -11.85
CA GLU A 180 -21.66 11.18 -12.57
C GLU A 180 -20.50 10.81 -13.51
N GLY A 181 -20.30 9.52 -13.77
CA GLY A 181 -19.34 9.03 -14.76
C GLY A 181 -17.87 9.14 -14.38
N LEU A 182 -17.53 9.43 -13.11
CA LEU A 182 -16.14 9.55 -12.66
C LEU A 182 -15.33 8.27 -12.91
N ALA A 183 -15.93 7.08 -12.76
CA ALA A 183 -15.25 5.82 -13.04
C ALA A 183 -14.85 5.71 -14.52
N GLU A 184 -15.74 6.07 -15.43
CA GLU A 184 -15.49 6.01 -16.86
C GLU A 184 -14.46 7.07 -17.30
N GLU A 185 -14.53 8.26 -16.74
CA GLU A 185 -13.52 9.30 -16.95
C GLU A 185 -12.12 8.79 -16.57
N ILE A 186 -11.97 8.20 -15.36
CA ILE A 186 -10.70 7.66 -14.90
C ILE A 186 -10.22 6.49 -15.76
N ARG A 187 -11.12 5.60 -16.21
CA ARG A 187 -10.75 4.51 -17.13
C ARG A 187 -10.22 5.06 -18.46
N THR A 188 -10.92 6.02 -19.03
CA THR A 188 -10.56 6.60 -20.33
C THR A 188 -9.21 7.32 -20.30
N GLN A 189 -8.97 8.13 -19.27
CA GLN A 189 -7.70 8.82 -19.13
C GLN A 189 -6.58 7.97 -18.50
N ALA A 190 -6.93 6.83 -17.89
CA ALA A 190 -6.04 5.87 -17.22
C ALA A 190 -5.19 6.49 -16.09
N TYR A 191 -5.73 7.48 -15.40
CA TYR A 191 -5.15 8.03 -14.16
C TYR A 191 -6.23 8.70 -13.31
N ALA A 192 -5.95 8.93 -12.03
CA ALA A 192 -6.73 9.81 -11.19
C ALA A 192 -5.83 10.77 -10.43
N THR A 193 -6.39 11.89 -10.04
CA THR A 193 -5.72 12.92 -9.25
C THR A 193 -6.40 13.11 -7.90
N ARG A 194 -5.64 13.57 -6.91
CA ARG A 194 -6.18 14.04 -5.64
C ARG A 194 -5.39 15.24 -5.16
N GLY A 195 -6.08 16.38 -5.02
CA GLY A 195 -5.54 17.60 -4.44
C GLY A 195 -5.84 17.69 -2.94
N ASN A 196 -4.98 18.36 -2.18
CA ASN A 196 -5.20 18.70 -0.77
C ASN A 196 -5.65 17.51 0.09
N ASN A 197 -4.92 16.42 0.05
CA ASN A 197 -5.27 15.20 0.75
C ASN A 197 -5.07 15.33 2.27
N ARG A 198 -6.16 15.29 3.03
CA ARG A 198 -6.17 15.44 4.50
C ARG A 198 -5.64 14.23 5.28
N PHE A 199 -5.47 13.06 4.63
CA PHE A 199 -4.97 11.83 5.28
C PHE A 199 -3.46 11.70 5.24
N THR A 200 -2.76 12.67 4.65
CA THR A 200 -1.30 12.69 4.65
C THR A 200 -0.77 13.33 5.94
N ALA A 201 0.52 13.14 6.20
CA ALA A 201 1.21 13.80 7.32
C ALA A 201 1.18 15.35 7.23
N ASN A 202 0.97 15.88 6.02
CA ASN A 202 0.77 17.30 5.75
C ASN A 202 -0.62 17.53 5.13
N PRO A 203 -1.70 17.46 5.92
CA PRO A 203 -3.06 17.54 5.40
C PRO A 203 -3.28 18.85 4.65
N GLY A 204 -3.85 18.77 3.46
CA GLY A 204 -4.12 19.93 2.62
C GLY A 204 -2.92 20.55 1.91
N LYS A 205 -1.69 20.06 2.12
CA LYS A 205 -0.47 20.58 1.49
C LYS A 205 0.06 19.71 0.37
N THR A 206 -0.52 18.52 0.17
CA THR A 206 -0.06 17.55 -0.80
C THR A 206 -1.12 17.22 -1.82
N SER A 207 -0.67 17.00 -3.04
CA SER A 207 -1.45 16.48 -4.14
C SER A 207 -0.83 15.18 -4.66
N SER A 208 -1.61 14.39 -5.38
CA SER A 208 -1.11 13.14 -5.94
C SER A 208 -1.76 12.81 -7.28
N ILE A 209 -1.02 12.05 -8.09
CA ILE A 209 -1.47 11.43 -9.33
C ILE A 209 -1.23 9.93 -9.19
N ALA A 210 -2.23 9.13 -9.52
CA ALA A 210 -2.11 7.67 -9.51
C ALA A 210 -2.48 7.07 -10.86
N VAL A 211 -1.82 5.96 -11.20
CA VAL A 211 -2.08 5.16 -12.40
C VAL A 211 -2.23 3.69 -11.99
N PRO A 212 -3.04 2.88 -12.70
CA PRO A 212 -3.21 1.46 -12.42
C PRO A 212 -1.98 0.64 -12.86
N ILE A 213 -1.78 -0.50 -12.21
CA ILE A 213 -0.93 -1.59 -12.67
C ILE A 213 -1.85 -2.79 -12.85
N PHE A 214 -1.88 -3.37 -14.05
CA PHE A 214 -2.67 -4.55 -14.34
C PHE A 214 -1.84 -5.83 -14.21
N GLY A 215 -2.50 -6.91 -13.77
CA GLY A 215 -1.95 -8.26 -13.77
C GLY A 215 -3.07 -9.25 -14.01
N ASN A 216 -2.94 -10.12 -15.01
CA ASN A 216 -3.98 -11.11 -15.37
C ASN A 216 -5.38 -10.48 -15.53
N CYS A 217 -5.48 -9.37 -16.24
CA CYS A 217 -6.73 -8.60 -16.50
C CYS A 217 -7.38 -7.94 -15.28
N HIS A 218 -6.77 -7.96 -14.12
CA HIS A 218 -7.23 -7.25 -12.91
C HIS A 218 -6.23 -6.20 -12.46
N VAL A 219 -6.70 -5.23 -11.65
CA VAL A 219 -5.80 -4.25 -11.04
C VAL A 219 -4.98 -4.93 -9.94
N ALA A 220 -3.71 -5.21 -10.23
CA ALA A 220 -2.75 -5.79 -9.28
C ALA A 220 -2.29 -4.77 -8.23
N GLY A 221 -2.27 -3.50 -8.60
CA GLY A 221 -1.84 -2.40 -7.72
C GLY A 221 -1.93 -1.05 -8.41
N THR A 222 -1.41 -0.03 -7.76
CA THR A 222 -1.36 1.34 -8.28
C THR A 222 0.00 1.98 -8.02
N LEU A 223 0.51 2.76 -8.97
CA LEU A 223 1.62 3.68 -8.73
C LEU A 223 1.07 5.07 -8.43
N THR A 224 1.59 5.71 -7.40
CA THR A 224 1.19 7.06 -7.00
C THR A 224 2.42 7.96 -6.85
N LEU A 225 2.43 9.07 -7.56
CA LEU A 225 3.35 10.17 -7.36
C LEU A 225 2.69 11.20 -6.45
N ALA A 226 3.36 11.59 -5.37
CA ALA A 226 2.90 12.63 -4.45
C ALA A 226 3.82 13.85 -4.52
N PHE A 227 3.24 15.05 -4.46
CA PHE A 227 3.97 16.30 -4.55
C PHE A 227 3.33 17.39 -3.66
N PHE A 228 4.08 18.46 -3.39
CA PHE A 228 3.54 19.61 -2.67
C PHE A 228 2.65 20.46 -3.58
N SER A 229 1.42 20.71 -3.15
CA SER A 229 0.45 21.54 -3.90
C SER A 229 0.94 22.97 -4.13
N SER A 230 1.86 23.47 -3.29
CA SER A 230 2.49 24.77 -3.44
C SER A 230 3.64 24.81 -4.46
N ALA A 231 4.21 23.64 -4.81
CA ALA A 231 5.35 23.58 -5.72
C ALA A 231 4.93 23.45 -7.20
N ILE A 232 3.85 22.71 -7.46
CA ILE A 232 3.38 22.43 -8.84
C ILE A 232 1.85 22.48 -8.84
N LYS A 233 1.26 23.15 -9.84
CA LYS A 233 -0.18 23.10 -10.10
C LYS A 233 -0.57 21.73 -10.65
N MET A 234 -1.79 21.27 -10.37
CA MET A 234 -2.26 19.94 -10.78
C MET A 234 -2.17 19.71 -12.28
N ASP A 235 -2.60 20.69 -13.11
CA ASP A 235 -2.56 20.55 -14.57
C ASP A 235 -1.13 20.43 -15.11
N ASP A 236 -0.18 21.15 -14.52
CA ASP A 236 1.24 21.03 -14.87
C ASP A 236 1.80 19.68 -14.45
N ALA A 237 1.44 19.19 -13.27
CA ALA A 237 1.84 17.88 -12.78
C ALA A 237 1.29 16.76 -13.67
N VAL A 238 0.02 16.86 -14.10
CA VAL A 238 -0.60 15.90 -15.03
C VAL A 238 0.17 15.87 -16.35
N ARG A 239 0.44 17.04 -16.96
CA ARG A 239 1.20 17.11 -18.22
C ARG A 239 2.62 16.52 -18.09
N GLN A 240 3.25 16.70 -16.94
CA GLN A 240 4.64 16.33 -16.71
C GLN A 240 4.81 14.87 -16.28
N PHE A 241 3.90 14.32 -15.47
CA PHE A 241 4.13 13.07 -14.75
C PHE A 241 3.24 11.90 -15.16
N VAL A 242 2.09 12.11 -15.82
CA VAL A 242 1.19 11.01 -16.19
C VAL A 242 1.86 10.03 -17.15
N GLU A 243 2.45 10.49 -18.24
CA GLU A 243 3.08 9.59 -19.21
C GLU A 243 4.32 8.85 -18.65
N PRO A 244 5.22 9.49 -17.88
CA PRO A 244 6.25 8.78 -17.14
C PRO A 244 5.73 7.70 -16.17
N LEU A 245 4.63 7.97 -15.46
CA LEU A 245 4.00 6.98 -14.57
C LEU A 245 3.43 5.81 -15.38
N LYS A 246 2.69 6.07 -16.46
CA LYS A 246 2.15 5.03 -17.35
C LYS A 246 3.27 4.19 -18.01
N ALA A 247 4.38 4.81 -18.36
CA ALA A 247 5.52 4.07 -18.89
C ALA A 247 6.11 3.10 -17.86
N ALA A 248 6.20 3.53 -16.59
CA ALA A 248 6.67 2.69 -15.50
C ALA A 248 5.69 1.52 -15.23
N THR A 249 4.37 1.76 -15.24
CA THR A 249 3.40 0.66 -15.05
C THR A 249 3.47 -0.36 -16.17
N ARG A 250 3.56 0.06 -17.43
CA ARG A 250 3.75 -0.88 -18.57
C ARG A 250 4.99 -1.74 -18.42
N ALA A 251 6.10 -1.18 -17.94
CA ALA A 251 7.33 -1.95 -17.69
C ALA A 251 7.16 -2.97 -16.56
N ILE A 252 6.48 -2.59 -15.47
CA ILE A 252 6.16 -3.49 -14.36
C ILE A 252 5.24 -4.62 -14.82
N GLU A 253 4.20 -4.32 -15.57
CA GLU A 253 3.26 -5.30 -16.14
C GLU A 253 3.99 -6.31 -17.05
N ALA A 254 4.92 -5.84 -17.87
CA ALA A 254 5.74 -6.73 -18.70
C ALA A 254 6.65 -7.65 -17.87
N GLU A 255 7.14 -7.21 -16.71
CA GLU A 255 7.90 -8.06 -15.79
C GLU A 255 7.02 -9.10 -15.11
N LEU A 256 5.85 -8.71 -14.64
CA LEU A 256 4.88 -9.62 -14.02
C LEU A 256 4.45 -10.73 -14.99
N LEU A 257 4.23 -10.40 -16.27
CA LEU A 257 3.91 -11.40 -17.30
C LEU A 257 5.08 -12.36 -17.57
N ARG A 258 6.32 -11.87 -17.56
CA ARG A 258 7.51 -12.72 -17.71
C ARG A 258 7.70 -13.67 -16.53
N ASP A 259 7.54 -13.17 -15.30
CA ASP A 259 7.64 -13.97 -14.09
C ASP A 259 6.56 -15.07 -14.08
N ALA A 260 5.31 -14.74 -14.39
CA ALA A 260 4.22 -15.72 -14.49
C ALA A 260 4.49 -16.78 -15.57
N ALA A 261 5.03 -16.41 -16.72
CA ALA A 261 5.39 -17.34 -17.79
C ALA A 261 6.59 -18.24 -17.41
N ALA A 262 7.51 -17.76 -16.59
CA ALA A 262 8.63 -18.54 -16.07
C ALA A 262 8.17 -19.58 -15.04
N GLU A 263 7.25 -19.19 -14.15
CA GLU A 263 6.67 -20.09 -13.13
C GLU A 263 5.76 -21.15 -13.75
N ALA A 264 5.11 -20.86 -14.87
CA ALA A 264 4.25 -21.82 -15.59
C ALA A 264 5.01 -22.88 -16.42
N ARG A 265 6.34 -22.75 -16.58
CA ARG A 265 7.15 -23.77 -17.25
C ARG A 265 7.41 -24.93 -16.28
N PRO A 266 6.89 -26.16 -16.53
CA PRO A 266 7.20 -27.30 -15.68
C PRO A 266 8.71 -27.56 -15.77
N ASN A 267 9.36 -27.82 -14.61
CA ASN A 267 10.72 -28.33 -14.55
C ASN A 267 10.80 -29.56 -15.44
N ALA A 268 11.44 -29.45 -16.58
CA ALA A 268 11.79 -30.62 -17.38
C ALA A 268 12.68 -31.50 -16.51
N PRO A 269 12.38 -32.79 -16.33
CA PRO A 269 13.23 -33.69 -15.56
C PRO A 269 14.62 -33.68 -16.21
N ASP A 270 15.63 -33.41 -15.39
CA ASP A 270 17.04 -33.54 -15.75
C ASP A 270 17.30 -35.03 -16.08
N ASN A 271 17.22 -35.34 -17.36
CA ASN A 271 17.49 -36.66 -17.92
C ASN A 271 18.98 -36.78 -18.27
N SER A 272 19.87 -36.30 -17.38
CA SER A 272 21.30 -36.58 -17.46
C SER A 272 21.52 -38.02 -17.05
N GLY A 273 21.50 -38.86 -18.07
CA GLY A 273 21.61 -40.31 -18.02
C GLY A 273 22.75 -40.81 -17.17
N LYS A 274 22.43 -41.68 -16.26
CA LYS A 274 23.35 -42.70 -15.77
C LYS A 274 23.46 -43.78 -16.81
N SER A 275 24.41 -43.61 -17.74
CA SER A 275 25.05 -44.69 -18.49
C SER A 275 25.98 -45.41 -17.51
N LEU A 276 25.49 -46.43 -16.82
CA LEU A 276 26.34 -47.44 -16.20
C LEU A 276 26.58 -48.52 -17.24
N HIS A 277 27.73 -48.45 -17.92
CA HIS A 277 28.34 -49.59 -18.56
C HIS A 277 28.82 -50.53 -17.48
N GLY A 278 28.14 -51.70 -17.35
CA GLY A 278 28.70 -52.89 -16.76
C GLY A 278 29.57 -53.55 -17.81
N ALA A 279 30.78 -53.88 -17.43
CA ALA A 279 31.63 -54.84 -18.17
C ALA A 279 32.36 -55.70 -17.15
N ALA A 280 32.22 -57.02 -17.36
CA ALA A 280 32.96 -58.17 -16.86
C ALA A 280 32.77 -58.55 -15.38
#